data_edab8a4902dae37c1df05653d63f6e80
#
_entry.id   edab8a4902dae37c1df05653d63f6e80
#
_cell.length_a   1.000
_cell.length_b   1.000
_cell.length_c   1.000
_cell.angle_alpha   90.00
_cell.angle_beta   90.00
_cell.angle_gamma   90.00
#
_symmetry.space_group_name_H-M   'P 1'
#
loop_
_entity.id
_entity.type
_entity.pdbx_description
1 polymer ?
#
loop_
_entity_poly.entity_id
_entity_poly.type
_entity_poly.pdbx_seq_one_letter_code
_entity_poly.pdbx_strand_id
1 'polypeptide(L)'
;MLKNLCTKLLEDKIDRNENFIRFTYYELRVKNNLSEQETDDFLRLCMTYLENKGYEVYVGNARYSYNNAKQNVQPNELLIAFKNDMK
;
A
#
# COMPACT_ATOMS: atom_id res chain seq x y z
N MET A 1 -11.85 -11.46 -5.74
CA MET A 1 -11.86 -10.25 -6.50
C MET A 1 -10.84 -9.27 -6.00
N LEU A 2 -11.23 -8.42 -5.06
CA LEU A 2 -10.29 -7.44 -4.56
C LEU A 2 -9.11 -8.11 -3.88
N LYS A 3 -9.39 -9.17 -3.14
CA LYS A 3 -8.34 -9.91 -2.47
C LYS A 3 -7.35 -10.50 -3.47
N ASN A 4 -7.85 -11.03 -4.56
CA ASN A 4 -6.98 -11.59 -5.59
C ASN A 4 -6.13 -10.53 -6.24
N LEU A 5 -6.71 -9.36 -6.50
CA LEU A 5 -5.96 -8.25 -7.06
C LEU A 5 -4.87 -7.81 -6.10
N CYS A 6 -5.22 -7.71 -4.82
CA CYS A 6 -4.27 -7.30 -3.81
C CYS A 6 -3.07 -8.26 -3.77
N THR A 7 -3.34 -9.55 -3.71
CA THR A 7 -2.27 -10.54 -3.66
C THR A 7 -1.41 -10.47 -4.90
N LYS A 8 -2.03 -10.37 -6.06
CA LYS A 8 -1.29 -10.33 -7.31
C LYS A 8 -0.38 -9.13 -7.38
N LEU A 9 -0.90 -7.95 -7.06
CA LEU A 9 -0.09 -6.74 -7.14
C LEU A 9 1.01 -6.74 -6.10
N LEU A 10 0.73 -7.24 -4.91
CA LEU A 10 1.74 -7.31 -3.87
C LEU A 10 2.86 -8.27 -4.24
N GLU A 11 2.51 -9.43 -4.76
CA GLU A 11 3.54 -10.39 -5.14
C GLU A 11 4.43 -9.84 -6.23
N ASP A 12 3.83 -9.13 -7.18
CA ASP A 12 4.62 -8.53 -8.24
C ASP A 12 5.57 -7.47 -7.69
N LYS A 13 5.11 -6.65 -6.76
CA LYS A 13 5.96 -5.63 -6.20
C LYS A 13 7.05 -6.21 -5.31
N ILE A 14 6.74 -7.26 -4.59
CA ILE A 14 7.75 -7.93 -3.75
C ILE A 14 8.83 -8.53 -4.63
N ASP A 15 8.45 -9.12 -5.76
CA ASP A 15 9.44 -9.67 -6.67
C ASP A 15 10.39 -8.61 -7.20
N ARG A 16 9.86 -7.40 -7.42
CA ARG A 16 10.70 -6.32 -7.94
C ARG A 16 11.57 -5.69 -6.88
N ASN A 17 11.03 -5.52 -5.69
CA ASN A 17 11.76 -4.87 -4.62
C ASN A 17 11.15 -5.27 -3.30
N GLU A 18 11.68 -6.30 -2.70
CA GLU A 18 11.09 -6.82 -1.48
C GLU A 18 11.33 -5.93 -0.27
N ASN A 19 12.19 -4.93 -0.39
CA ASN A 19 12.50 -4.05 0.75
C ASN A 19 11.59 -2.85 0.83
N PHE A 20 10.95 -2.49 -0.24
CA PHE A 20 10.12 -1.28 -0.27
C PHE A 20 8.95 -1.47 -1.22
N ILE A 21 7.76 -1.27 -0.70
CA ILE A 21 6.51 -1.42 -1.45
C ILE A 21 5.81 -0.07 -1.44
N ARG A 22 5.23 0.31 -2.57
CA ARG A 22 4.53 1.58 -2.68
C ARG A 22 3.33 1.45 -3.60
N PHE A 23 2.21 2.01 -3.18
CA PHE A 23 1.03 2.15 -4.03
C PHE A 23 0.64 3.62 -4.07
N THR A 24 0.37 4.11 -5.27
CA THR A 24 -0.01 5.50 -5.46
C THR A 24 -1.49 5.62 -5.78
N TYR A 25 -2.00 6.83 -5.62
CA TYR A 25 -3.36 7.15 -6.01
C TYR A 25 -3.61 6.77 -7.47
N TYR A 26 -2.68 7.17 -8.33
CA TYR A 26 -2.83 6.90 -9.75
C TYR A 26 -2.97 5.40 -10.02
N GLU A 27 -2.11 4.62 -9.38
CA GLU A 27 -2.11 3.19 -9.64
C GLU A 27 -3.43 2.54 -9.25
N LEU A 28 -3.96 2.93 -8.12
CA LEU A 28 -5.17 2.28 -7.61
C LEU A 28 -6.45 2.87 -8.18
N ARG A 29 -6.55 4.20 -8.19
CA ARG A 29 -7.79 4.83 -8.59
C ARG A 29 -7.91 4.99 -10.09
N VAL A 30 -6.81 5.14 -10.79
CA VAL A 30 -6.84 5.37 -12.23
C VAL A 30 -6.49 4.11 -12.99
N LYS A 31 -5.30 3.60 -12.78
CA LYS A 31 -4.83 2.47 -13.57
C LYS A 31 -5.66 1.22 -13.32
N ASN A 32 -6.01 0.95 -12.09
CA ASN A 32 -6.81 -0.21 -11.73
C ASN A 32 -8.28 0.11 -11.55
N ASN A 33 -8.64 1.37 -11.72
CA ASN A 33 -10.04 1.79 -11.74
C ASN A 33 -10.82 1.39 -10.49
N LEU A 34 -10.18 1.50 -9.35
CA LEU A 34 -10.85 1.20 -8.09
C LEU A 34 -11.61 2.42 -7.62
N SER A 35 -12.79 2.21 -7.04
CA SER A 35 -13.52 3.28 -6.42
C SER A 35 -12.84 3.69 -5.12
N GLU A 36 -13.32 4.77 -4.51
CA GLU A 36 -12.75 5.21 -3.25
C GLU A 36 -12.90 4.12 -2.19
N GLN A 37 -14.08 3.51 -2.12
CA GLN A 37 -14.32 2.46 -1.15
C GLN A 37 -13.45 1.23 -1.43
N GLU A 38 -13.36 0.86 -2.69
CA GLU A 38 -12.52 -0.28 -3.06
C GLU A 38 -11.07 -0.01 -2.74
N THR A 39 -10.64 1.22 -2.92
CA THR A 39 -9.26 1.60 -2.60
C THR A 39 -9.01 1.45 -1.11
N ASP A 40 -9.94 1.92 -0.28
CA ASP A 40 -9.79 1.77 1.17
C ASP A 40 -9.72 0.30 1.56
N ASP A 41 -10.57 -0.52 0.98
CA ASP A 41 -10.57 -1.95 1.28
C ASP A 41 -9.28 -2.60 0.82
N PHE A 42 -8.82 -2.20 -0.36
CA PHE A 42 -7.56 -2.71 -0.91
C PHE A 42 -6.40 -2.38 0.04
N LEU A 43 -6.36 -1.16 0.53
CA LEU A 43 -5.27 -0.75 1.42
C LEU A 43 -5.29 -1.54 2.72
N ARG A 44 -6.47 -1.84 3.24
CA ARG A 44 -6.55 -2.66 4.46
C ARG A 44 -6.04 -4.06 4.22
N LEU A 45 -6.40 -4.65 3.10
CA LEU A 45 -5.91 -5.98 2.76
C LEU A 45 -4.40 -6.00 2.62
N CYS A 46 -3.87 -4.97 1.94
CA CYS A 46 -2.43 -4.88 1.77
C CYS A 46 -1.72 -4.72 3.10
N MET A 47 -2.27 -3.90 3.98
CA MET A 47 -1.65 -3.67 5.27
C MET A 47 -1.56 -4.97 6.05
N THR A 48 -2.66 -5.71 6.11
CA THR A 48 -2.67 -6.99 6.82
C THR A 48 -1.65 -7.96 6.23
N TYR A 49 -1.65 -8.06 4.91
CA TYR A 49 -0.74 -8.98 4.23
C TYR A 49 0.71 -8.63 4.54
N LEU A 50 1.04 -7.35 4.41
CA LEU A 50 2.42 -6.93 4.57
C LEU A 50 2.89 -6.99 6.02
N GLU A 51 2.01 -6.65 6.95
CA GLU A 51 2.39 -6.74 8.36
C GLU A 51 2.65 -8.18 8.75
N ASN A 52 1.88 -9.11 8.20
CA ASN A 52 2.11 -10.52 8.48
C ASN A 52 3.44 -11.01 7.92
N LYS A 53 3.98 -10.29 6.96
CA LYS A 53 5.27 -10.65 6.39
C LYS A 53 6.43 -9.87 6.98
N GLY A 54 6.16 -9.08 8.01
CA GLY A 54 7.21 -8.37 8.71
C GLY A 54 7.50 -6.98 8.18
N TYR A 55 6.61 -6.42 7.39
CA TYR A 55 6.79 -5.06 6.89
C TYR A 55 6.24 -4.04 7.88
N GLU A 56 6.85 -2.88 7.88
CA GLU A 56 6.32 -1.72 8.57
C GLU A 56 5.53 -0.91 7.55
N VAL A 57 4.24 -0.74 7.78
CA VAL A 57 3.32 -0.20 6.77
C VAL A 57 2.75 1.13 7.21
N TYR A 58 2.73 2.08 6.29
CA TYR A 58 2.14 3.40 6.51
C TYR A 58 1.12 3.64 5.42
N VAL A 59 -0.07 4.05 5.81
CA VAL A 59 -1.19 4.21 4.89
C VAL A 59 -1.66 5.65 4.90
N GLY A 60 -1.78 6.23 3.71
CA GLY A 60 -2.37 7.54 3.56
C GLY A 60 -3.84 7.43 3.24
N ASN A 61 -4.45 8.56 2.94
CA ASN A 61 -5.85 8.61 2.63
C ASN A 61 -6.05 9.34 1.31
N ALA A 62 -6.94 8.82 0.49
CA ALA A 62 -7.19 9.40 -0.82
C ALA A 62 -7.76 10.82 -0.75
N ARG A 63 -8.34 11.18 0.38
CA ARG A 63 -8.98 12.48 0.54
C ARG A 63 -8.08 13.53 1.14
N TYR A 64 -7.10 13.12 1.88
CA TYR A 64 -6.18 14.06 2.49
C TYR A 64 -4.89 13.35 2.78
N SER A 65 -3.84 14.10 2.86
CA SER A 65 -2.56 13.50 3.14
C SER A 65 -2.55 13.03 4.59
N TYR A 66 -1.87 11.96 4.80
CA TYR A 66 -1.74 11.40 6.11
C TYR A 66 -0.80 12.27 6.92
N ASN A 67 -1.32 12.83 7.95
CA ASN A 67 -0.57 13.80 8.72
C ASN A 67 0.08 13.16 9.92
N ASN A 68 1.20 12.53 9.69
CA ASN A 68 1.91 11.91 10.77
C ASN A 68 3.40 12.12 10.54
N ALA A 69 4.04 12.73 11.51
CA ALA A 69 5.45 13.08 11.37
C ALA A 69 6.35 11.90 11.13
N LYS A 70 5.92 10.74 11.58
CA LYS A 70 6.73 9.55 11.37
C LYS A 70 6.62 8.97 9.99
N GLN A 71 5.71 9.46 9.21
CA GLN A 71 5.43 8.86 7.93
C GLN A 71 5.91 9.72 6.81
N ASN A 72 6.40 9.06 5.79
CA ASN A 72 6.90 9.74 4.61
C ASN A 72 5.98 9.52 3.43
N VAL A 73 4.69 9.40 3.71
CA VAL A 73 3.72 9.21 2.65
C VAL A 73 3.48 10.54 1.95
N GLN A 74 3.77 10.57 0.68
CA GLN A 74 3.53 11.78 -0.10
C GLN A 74 2.05 11.95 -0.37
N PRO A 75 1.59 13.14 -0.72
CA PRO A 75 0.17 13.36 -0.94
C PRO A 75 -0.49 12.40 -1.92
N ASN A 76 0.26 11.98 -2.93
CA ASN A 76 -0.28 11.06 -3.93
C ASN A 76 0.00 9.61 -3.62
N GLU A 77 0.71 9.33 -2.54
CA GLU A 77 1.00 7.95 -2.16
C GLU A 77 0.00 7.50 -1.13
N LEU A 78 -0.58 6.33 -1.37
CA LEU A 78 -1.61 5.82 -0.48
C LEU A 78 -1.08 4.76 0.48
N LEU A 79 0.04 4.15 0.13
CA LEU A 79 0.64 3.15 1.02
C LEU A 79 2.12 3.05 0.72
N ILE A 80 2.92 3.01 1.78
CA ILE A 80 4.32 2.63 1.67
C ILE A 80 4.62 1.61 2.75
N ALA A 81 5.53 0.72 2.46
CA ALA A 81 5.91 -0.32 3.40
C ALA A 81 7.38 -0.62 3.26
N PHE A 82 8.02 -0.85 4.38
CA PHE A 82 9.45 -1.15 4.43
C PHE A 82 9.64 -2.49 5.08
N LYS A 83 10.50 -3.31 4.50
CA LYS A 83 10.89 -4.54 5.14
C LYS A 83 11.85 -4.20 6.27
N ASN A 84 11.52 -4.64 7.45
CA ASN A 84 12.36 -4.34 8.61
C ASN A 84 13.30 -5.49 8.87
N ASP A 85 14.57 -5.28 8.50
CA ASP A 85 15.59 -6.31 8.64
C ASP A 85 16.37 -6.20 9.92
N MET A 86 16.04 -5.26 10.72
CA MET A 86 16.87 -4.92 11.88
C MET A 86 16.63 -5.83 13.05
N LYS A 87 16.24 -6.97 12.82
CA LYS A 87 15.93 -7.86 13.93
C LYS A 87 17.10 -8.61 14.42
#